data_614208f35c568ec190f848d5875ac0b7
#
_entry.id   614208f35c568ec190f848d5875ac0b7
#
_cell.length_a   1.000
_cell.length_b   1.000
_cell.length_c   1.000
_cell.angle_alpha   90.00
_cell.angle_beta   90.00
_cell.angle_gamma   90.00
#
_symmetry.space_group_name_H-M   'P 1'
#
loop_
_entity.id
_entity.type
_entity.pdbx_description
1 polymer ?
#
loop_
_entity_poly.entity_id
_entity_poly.type
_entity_poly.pdbx_seq_one_letter_code
_entity_poly.pdbx_strand_id
1 'polypeptide(L)'
;MHDLKKQGVSGNYVPAQNLHMTLAFIGEYDDPQKVKSVIDSIPLPKFRLSLSDKGTFGNILWAGIKGNQKLKTYAKELQSALTASGIPCGRKKFVPHITLIRKVYAKKPYQIHMPKADMTVEKVALMKSERRNGKMVYTQL
;
A
#
# COMPACT_ATOMS: atom_id res chain seq x y z
N MET A 1 1.86 15.72 5.31
CA MET A 1 0.75 16.10 4.39
C MET A 1 0.16 17.48 4.68
N HIS A 2 0.24 17.92 5.92
CA HIS A 2 -0.21 19.28 6.28
C HIS A 2 0.55 20.36 5.49
N ASP A 3 1.83 20.18 5.27
CA ASP A 3 2.65 21.08 4.47
C ASP A 3 2.18 21.19 3.01
N LEU A 4 1.72 20.08 2.43
CA LEU A 4 1.19 20.06 1.07
C LEU A 4 -0.09 20.89 0.95
N LYS A 5 -0.96 20.83 1.94
CA LYS A 5 -2.17 21.66 1.98
C LYS A 5 -1.81 23.14 2.01
N LYS A 6 -0.78 23.52 2.76
CA LYS A 6 -0.28 24.89 2.80
C LYS A 6 0.26 25.36 1.45
N GLN A 7 0.81 24.44 0.65
CA GLN A 7 1.30 24.76 -0.70
C GLN A 7 0.18 24.78 -1.75
N GLY A 8 -1.07 24.58 -1.34
CA GLY A 8 -2.20 24.60 -2.28
C GLY A 8 -2.40 23.28 -3.04
N VAL A 9 -1.84 22.19 -2.55
CA VAL A 9 -2.06 20.87 -3.15
C VAL A 9 -3.39 20.32 -2.68
N SER A 10 -4.30 20.07 -3.64
CA SER A 10 -5.63 19.53 -3.36
C SER A 10 -5.74 18.08 -3.82
N GLY A 11 -6.80 17.42 -3.39
CA GLY A 11 -7.09 16.04 -3.72
C GLY A 11 -7.71 15.31 -2.55
N ASN A 12 -7.86 14.01 -2.70
CA ASN A 12 -8.36 13.14 -1.63
C ASN A 12 -7.19 12.64 -0.80
N TYR A 13 -6.90 13.34 0.29
CA TYR A 13 -5.84 12.95 1.22
C TYR A 13 -6.23 11.68 1.96
N VAL A 14 -5.32 10.70 1.97
CA VAL A 14 -5.55 9.45 2.68
C VAL A 14 -5.44 9.72 4.19
N PRO A 15 -6.49 9.43 4.99
CA PRO A 15 -6.39 9.59 6.44
C PRO A 15 -5.26 8.72 7.03
N ALA A 16 -4.67 9.18 8.12
CA ALA A 16 -3.54 8.50 8.74
C ALA A 16 -3.83 7.01 9.05
N GLN A 17 -5.04 6.72 9.55
CA GLN A 17 -5.45 5.35 9.88
C GLN A 17 -5.59 4.45 8.65
N ASN A 18 -5.67 5.02 7.45
CA ASN A 18 -5.80 4.28 6.20
C ASN A 18 -4.47 4.16 5.43
N LEU A 19 -3.41 4.76 5.93
CA LEU A 19 -2.10 4.65 5.28
C LEU A 19 -1.60 3.21 5.35
N HIS A 20 -1.28 2.65 4.18
CA HIS A 20 -0.85 1.27 4.09
C HIS A 20 -0.04 1.02 2.82
N MET A 21 0.69 -0.08 2.83
CA MET A 21 1.37 -0.58 1.64
C MET A 21 0.68 -1.88 1.20
N THR A 22 0.22 -1.91 -0.04
CA THR A 22 -0.42 -3.09 -0.62
C THR A 22 0.65 -4.03 -1.17
N LEU A 23 0.61 -5.29 -0.74
CA LEU A 23 1.50 -6.34 -1.23
C LEU A 23 0.88 -7.14 -2.38
N ALA A 24 -0.42 -7.34 -2.33
CA ALA A 24 -1.17 -8.02 -3.38
C ALA A 24 -2.60 -7.49 -3.39
N PHE A 25 -3.11 -7.23 -4.57
CA PHE A 25 -4.49 -6.79 -4.76
C PHE A 25 -5.30 -7.96 -5.30
N ILE A 26 -6.26 -8.44 -4.51
CA ILE A 26 -7.06 -9.63 -4.83
C ILE A 26 -8.33 -9.25 -5.57
N GLY A 27 -8.94 -8.11 -5.22
CA GLY A 27 -10.24 -7.70 -5.76
C GLY A 27 -11.40 -8.43 -5.09
N GLU A 28 -12.46 -8.65 -5.84
CA GLU A 28 -13.63 -9.36 -5.35
C GLU A 28 -13.32 -10.85 -5.22
N TYR A 29 -13.43 -11.38 -4.01
CA TYR A 29 -13.19 -12.80 -3.74
C TYR A 29 -14.04 -13.23 -2.54
N ASP A 30 -14.73 -14.35 -2.65
CA ASP A 30 -15.76 -14.75 -1.71
C ASP A 30 -15.29 -15.68 -0.59
N ASP A 31 -14.02 -16.08 -0.57
CA ASP A 31 -13.47 -16.98 0.45
C ASP A 31 -12.25 -16.38 1.17
N PRO A 32 -12.46 -15.45 2.12
CA PRO A 32 -11.36 -14.82 2.83
C PRO A 32 -10.57 -15.81 3.70
N GLN A 33 -11.16 -16.89 4.16
CA GLN A 33 -10.45 -17.88 4.97
C GLN A 33 -9.37 -18.60 4.15
N LYS A 34 -9.66 -18.89 2.90
CA LYS A 34 -8.67 -19.47 1.98
C LYS A 34 -7.49 -18.52 1.78
N VAL A 35 -7.77 -17.22 1.61
CA VAL A 35 -6.73 -16.20 1.47
C VAL A 35 -5.86 -16.14 2.73
N LYS A 36 -6.47 -16.12 3.90
CA LYS A 36 -5.75 -16.10 5.18
C LYS A 36 -4.86 -17.33 5.34
N SER A 37 -5.36 -18.50 4.95
CA SER A 37 -4.57 -19.73 5.01
C SER A 37 -3.32 -19.64 4.14
N VAL A 38 -3.43 -19.05 2.96
CA VAL A 38 -2.28 -18.85 2.07
C VAL A 38 -1.29 -17.87 2.69
N ILE A 39 -1.77 -16.76 3.24
CA ILE A 39 -0.92 -15.77 3.92
C ILE A 39 -0.16 -16.43 5.08
N ASP A 40 -0.85 -17.20 5.89
CA ASP A 40 -0.26 -17.87 7.06
C ASP A 40 0.76 -18.94 6.68
N SER A 41 0.66 -19.50 5.47
CA SER A 41 1.59 -20.54 4.99
C SER A 41 2.94 -19.98 4.56
N ILE A 42 3.08 -18.67 4.39
CA ILE A 42 4.30 -18.03 3.93
C ILE A 42 4.96 -17.33 5.12
N PRO A 43 6.15 -17.77 5.56
CA PRO A 43 6.84 -17.11 6.66
C PRO A 43 7.16 -15.67 6.33
N LEU A 44 6.80 -14.74 7.22
CA LEU A 44 7.15 -13.33 7.10
C LEU A 44 8.53 -13.11 7.71
N PRO A 45 9.55 -12.79 6.90
CA PRO A 45 10.86 -12.49 7.46
C PRO A 45 10.82 -11.15 8.20
N LYS A 46 11.60 -11.03 9.25
CA LYS A 46 11.74 -9.76 9.95
C LYS A 46 12.61 -8.84 9.12
N PHE A 47 12.09 -7.65 8.80
CA PHE A 47 12.86 -6.65 8.04
C PHE A 47 12.41 -5.25 8.38
N ARG A 48 13.28 -4.28 8.10
CA ARG A 48 13.00 -2.86 8.31
C ARG A 48 12.66 -2.21 6.98
N LEU A 49 11.70 -1.29 7.02
CA LEU A 49 11.32 -0.44 5.89
C LEU A 49 11.70 1.00 6.19
N SER A 50 12.17 1.70 5.17
CA SER A 50 12.48 3.13 5.27
C SER A 50 11.77 3.87 4.15
N LEU A 51 11.32 5.09 4.43
CA LEU A 51 10.74 5.94 3.41
C LEU A 51 11.81 6.38 2.40
N SER A 52 11.46 6.39 1.14
CA SER A 52 12.27 6.96 0.07
C SER A 52 11.55 8.18 -0.51
N ASP A 53 11.92 8.56 -1.72
CA ASP A 53 11.34 9.74 -2.36
C ASP A 53 9.91 9.51 -2.83
N LYS A 54 9.24 10.60 -3.19
CA LYS A 54 7.88 10.59 -3.74
C LYS A 54 7.84 10.01 -5.15
N GLY A 55 6.67 9.58 -5.56
CA GLY A 55 6.39 9.22 -6.93
C GLY A 55 4.92 9.48 -7.26
N THR A 56 4.57 9.32 -8.52
CA THR A 56 3.21 9.48 -8.98
C THR A 56 2.80 8.37 -9.93
N PHE A 57 1.53 7.97 -9.84
CA PHE A 57 0.87 7.13 -10.84
C PHE A 57 -0.30 7.97 -11.37
N GLY A 58 -0.12 8.63 -12.54
CA GLY A 58 -1.13 9.57 -13.01
C GLY A 58 -1.37 10.68 -11.99
N ASN A 59 -2.58 10.77 -11.46
CA ASN A 59 -2.95 11.75 -10.45
C ASN A 59 -2.91 11.21 -9.00
N ILE A 60 -2.19 10.11 -8.78
CA ILE A 60 -1.99 9.53 -7.46
C ILE A 60 -0.58 9.87 -7.00
N LEU A 61 -0.47 10.55 -5.85
CA LEU A 61 0.80 10.85 -5.22
C LEU A 61 1.09 9.84 -4.12
N TRP A 62 2.29 9.28 -4.11
CA TRP A 62 2.67 8.27 -3.13
C TRP A 62 4.06 8.51 -2.56
N ALA A 63 4.28 7.95 -1.37
CA ALA A 63 5.59 7.86 -0.74
C ALA A 63 6.23 6.52 -1.10
N GLY A 64 7.45 6.53 -1.59
CA GLY A 64 8.19 5.33 -1.90
C GLY A 64 8.75 4.68 -0.65
N ILE A 65 9.03 3.38 -0.75
CA ILE A 65 9.73 2.61 0.26
C ILE A 65 11.06 2.20 -0.35
N LYS A 66 12.16 2.40 0.37
CA LYS A 66 13.48 2.01 -0.12
C LYS A 66 13.51 0.53 -0.47
N GLY A 67 14.15 0.22 -1.57
CA GLY A 67 14.27 -1.13 -2.07
C GLY A 67 14.79 -2.06 -1.00
N ASN A 68 13.98 -3.05 -0.63
CA ASN A 68 14.32 -4.07 0.33
C ASN A 68 14.10 -5.41 -0.34
N GLN A 69 15.17 -6.18 -0.49
CA GLN A 69 15.10 -7.46 -1.20
C GLN A 69 14.20 -8.46 -0.48
N LYS A 70 14.19 -8.45 0.85
CA LYS A 70 13.30 -9.32 1.64
C LYS A 70 11.84 -9.00 1.38
N LEU A 71 11.48 -7.71 1.31
CA LEU A 71 10.13 -7.27 1.00
C LEU A 71 9.71 -7.71 -0.40
N LYS A 72 10.56 -7.49 -1.39
CA LYS A 72 10.27 -7.86 -2.78
C LYS A 72 10.13 -9.36 -2.95
N THR A 73 10.99 -10.13 -2.31
CA THR A 73 10.93 -11.59 -2.33
C THR A 73 9.65 -12.08 -1.66
N TYR A 74 9.31 -11.53 -0.51
CA TYR A 74 8.09 -11.89 0.21
C TYR A 74 6.83 -11.60 -0.63
N ALA A 75 6.74 -10.40 -1.21
CA ALA A 75 5.60 -10.03 -2.05
C ALA A 75 5.47 -10.95 -3.27
N LYS A 76 6.58 -11.32 -3.90
CA LYS A 76 6.58 -12.25 -5.03
C LYS A 76 6.12 -13.64 -4.61
N GLU A 77 6.61 -14.15 -3.50
CA GLU A 77 6.21 -15.45 -2.98
C GLU A 77 4.73 -15.48 -2.62
N LEU A 78 4.25 -14.41 -1.98
CA LEU A 78 2.84 -14.27 -1.62
C LEU A 78 1.95 -14.27 -2.87
N GLN A 79 2.28 -13.49 -3.87
CA GLN A 79 1.51 -13.41 -5.10
C GLN A 79 1.52 -14.74 -5.85
N SER A 80 2.66 -15.41 -5.90
CA SER A 80 2.78 -16.72 -6.53
C SER A 80 1.94 -17.77 -5.81
N ALA A 81 1.94 -17.78 -4.49
CA ALA A 81 1.16 -18.72 -3.70
C ALA A 81 -0.34 -18.47 -3.84
N LEU A 82 -0.76 -17.21 -3.87
CA LEU A 82 -2.18 -16.86 -4.11
C LEU A 82 -2.63 -17.37 -5.48
N THR A 83 -1.84 -17.11 -6.52
CA THR A 83 -2.15 -17.55 -7.87
C THR A 83 -2.19 -19.09 -7.96
N ALA A 84 -1.24 -19.76 -7.34
CA ALA A 84 -1.19 -21.24 -7.33
C ALA A 84 -2.39 -21.84 -6.60
N SER A 85 -2.98 -21.11 -5.65
CA SER A 85 -4.18 -21.54 -4.92
C SER A 85 -5.49 -21.17 -5.62
N GLY A 86 -5.42 -20.60 -6.83
CA GLY A 86 -6.59 -20.19 -7.59
C GLY A 86 -7.22 -18.88 -7.13
N ILE A 87 -6.51 -18.11 -6.32
CA ILE A 87 -6.98 -16.81 -5.85
C ILE A 87 -6.52 -15.74 -6.84
N PRO A 88 -7.44 -14.91 -7.38
CA PRO A 88 -7.04 -13.86 -8.31
C PRO A 88 -6.13 -12.84 -7.64
N CYS A 89 -5.11 -12.43 -8.36
CA CYS A 89 -4.14 -11.45 -7.85
C CYS A 89 -3.67 -10.59 -9.02
N GLY A 90 -3.60 -9.28 -8.79
CA GLY A 90 -3.15 -8.35 -9.82
C GLY A 90 -1.73 -8.68 -10.29
N ARG A 91 -1.50 -8.55 -11.61
CA ARG A 91 -0.23 -8.90 -12.25
C ARG A 91 0.73 -7.73 -12.43
N LYS A 92 0.40 -6.56 -11.88
CA LYS A 92 1.26 -5.40 -12.00
C LYS A 92 2.56 -5.62 -11.23
N LYS A 93 3.65 -5.08 -11.77
CA LYS A 93 4.94 -5.09 -11.09
C LYS A 93 4.79 -4.47 -9.70
N PHE A 94 5.33 -5.14 -8.69
CA PHE A 94 5.28 -4.63 -7.33
C PHE A 94 6.23 -3.44 -7.18
N VAL A 95 5.66 -2.28 -6.86
CA VAL A 95 6.39 -1.06 -6.52
C VAL A 95 6.04 -0.72 -5.08
N PRO A 96 6.98 -0.87 -4.13
CA PRO A 96 6.70 -0.57 -2.72
C PRO A 96 6.36 0.91 -2.55
N HIS A 97 5.12 1.19 -2.13
CA HIS A 97 4.67 2.58 -1.95
C HIS A 97 3.51 2.66 -0.99
N ILE A 98 3.33 3.85 -0.42
CA ILE A 98 2.17 4.20 0.40
C ILE A 98 1.47 5.37 -0.28
N THR A 99 0.22 5.18 -0.68
CA THR A 99 -0.57 6.24 -1.31
C THR A 99 -0.88 7.34 -0.31
N LEU A 100 -0.60 8.58 -0.67
CA LEU A 100 -0.83 9.75 0.18
C LEU A 100 -2.06 10.54 -0.26
N ILE A 101 -2.19 10.79 -1.56
CA ILE A 101 -3.28 11.62 -2.11
C ILE A 101 -3.75 10.99 -3.43
N ARG A 102 -5.06 10.86 -3.56
CA ARG A 102 -5.71 10.48 -4.83
C ARG A 102 -6.31 11.73 -5.48
N LYS A 103 -6.38 11.77 -6.81
CA LYS A 103 -6.87 12.92 -7.57
C LYS A 103 -6.12 14.19 -7.18
N VAL A 104 -4.80 14.08 -7.09
CA VAL A 104 -3.94 15.20 -6.69
C VAL A 104 -3.95 16.29 -7.76
N TYR A 105 -4.04 17.54 -7.33
CA TYR A 105 -4.01 18.70 -8.19
C TYR A 105 -3.29 19.85 -7.50
N ALA A 106 -2.48 20.59 -8.25
CA ALA A 106 -1.82 21.79 -7.76
C ALA A 106 -1.67 22.78 -8.91
N LYS A 107 -2.00 24.06 -8.67
CA LYS A 107 -1.84 25.13 -9.67
C LYS A 107 -0.39 25.52 -9.88
N LYS A 108 0.47 25.31 -8.89
CA LYS A 108 1.89 25.65 -8.89
C LYS A 108 2.71 24.42 -8.54
N PRO A 109 3.97 24.36 -9.00
CA PRO A 109 4.87 23.31 -8.52
C PRO A 109 4.95 23.30 -6.99
N TYR A 110 5.03 22.13 -6.41
CA TYR A 110 5.11 21.95 -4.96
C TYR A 110 6.27 21.02 -4.62
N GLN A 111 6.74 21.13 -3.39
CA GLN A 111 7.82 20.30 -2.88
C GLN A 111 7.34 19.43 -1.72
N ILE A 112 7.83 18.21 -1.66
CA ILE A 112 7.54 17.29 -0.59
C ILE A 112 8.84 17.03 0.16
N HIS A 113 8.79 17.28 1.47
CA HIS A 113 9.86 16.93 2.38
C HIS A 113 9.51 15.58 3.02
N MET A 114 10.17 14.52 2.53
CA MET A 114 9.97 13.19 3.10
C MET A 114 10.76 13.09 4.40
N PRO A 115 10.10 12.82 5.53
CA PRO A 115 10.82 12.59 6.77
C PRO A 115 11.64 11.31 6.66
N LYS A 116 12.76 11.27 7.38
CA LYS A 116 13.48 10.02 7.60
C LYS A 116 12.67 9.22 8.60
N ALA A 117 12.03 8.15 8.11
CA ALA A 117 11.25 7.27 8.95
C ALA A 117 11.51 5.84 8.54
N ASP A 118 11.63 4.98 9.52
CA ASP A 118 11.76 3.56 9.30
C ASP A 118 10.91 2.80 10.32
N MET A 119 10.55 1.58 9.96
CA MET A 119 9.78 0.69 10.83
C MET A 119 10.19 -0.75 10.59
N THR A 120 10.02 -1.57 11.62
CA THR A 120 10.17 -3.02 11.49
C THR A 120 8.82 -3.62 11.13
N VAL A 121 8.78 -4.44 10.09
CA VAL A 121 7.56 -5.16 9.71
C VAL A 121 7.41 -6.38 10.61
N GLU A 122 6.25 -6.48 11.27
CA GLU A 122 5.94 -7.56 12.21
C GLU A 122 4.80 -8.44 11.74
N LYS A 123 3.88 -7.91 10.93
CA LYS A 123 2.74 -8.68 10.42
C LYS A 123 2.25 -8.17 9.09
N VAL A 124 1.57 -9.06 8.38
CA VAL A 124 0.82 -8.78 7.17
C VAL A 124 -0.64 -9.15 7.44
N ALA A 125 -1.56 -8.34 6.97
CA ALA A 125 -2.98 -8.52 7.23
C ALA A 125 -3.77 -8.59 5.93
N LEU A 126 -4.85 -9.37 5.94
CA LEU A 126 -5.86 -9.32 4.89
C LEU A 126 -6.86 -8.23 5.25
N MET A 127 -7.04 -7.27 4.33
CA MET A 127 -7.91 -6.13 4.55
C MET A 127 -9.08 -6.16 3.57
N LYS A 128 -10.27 -5.86 4.08
CA LYS A 128 -11.45 -5.61 3.26
C LYS A 128 -11.59 -4.11 3.07
N SER A 129 -11.69 -3.67 1.84
CA SER A 129 -11.92 -2.25 1.52
C SER A 129 -13.38 -2.06 1.09
N GLU A 130 -14.04 -1.08 1.70
CA GLU A 130 -15.42 -0.72 1.42
C GLU A 130 -15.56 0.79 1.33
N ARG A 131 -16.52 1.24 0.53
CA ARG A 131 -16.88 2.66 0.52
C ARG A 131 -18.16 2.82 1.33
N ARG A 132 -18.07 3.59 2.41
CA ARG A 132 -19.20 3.89 3.29
C ARG A 132 -19.36 5.40 3.40
N ASN A 133 -20.54 5.91 3.07
CA ASN A 133 -20.83 7.36 3.11
C ASN A 133 -19.79 8.19 2.36
N GLY A 134 -19.34 7.70 1.20
CA GLY A 134 -18.35 8.36 0.37
C GLY A 134 -16.91 8.25 0.85
N LYS A 135 -16.66 7.51 1.93
CA LYS A 135 -15.31 7.34 2.51
C LYS A 135 -14.87 5.88 2.42
N MET A 136 -13.58 5.68 2.16
CA MET A 136 -12.99 4.35 2.18
C MET A 136 -12.79 3.88 3.61
N VAL A 137 -13.25 2.67 3.89
CA VAL A 137 -13.09 1.99 5.18
C VAL A 137 -12.34 0.70 4.95
N TYR A 138 -11.25 0.50 5.68
CA TYR A 138 -10.46 -0.73 5.63
C TYR A 138 -10.68 -1.51 6.92
N THR A 139 -11.06 -2.77 6.79
CA THR A 139 -11.32 -3.66 7.93
C THR A 139 -10.43 -4.88 7.82
N GLN A 140 -9.72 -5.19 8.91
CA GLN A 140 -8.93 -6.42 8.96
C GLN A 140 -9.84 -7.63 9.09
N LEU A 141 -9.62 -8.61 8.24
CA LEU A 141 -10.38 -9.86 8.25
C LEU A 141 -9.72 -10.98 9.05
#